data_a11b3873c07ce5272fff0dba4621c803
#
_entry.id   a11b3873c07ce5272fff0dba4621c803
#
_cell.length_a   1.000
_cell.length_b   1.000
_cell.length_c   1.000
_cell.angle_alpha   90.00
_cell.angle_beta   90.00
_cell.angle_gamma   90.00
#
_symmetry.space_group_name_H-M   'P 1'
#
loop_
_entity.id
_entity.type
_entity.pdbx_description
1 polymer ?
#
loop_
_entity_poly.entity_id
_entity_poly.type
_entity_poly.pdbx_seq_one_letter_code
_entity_poly.pdbx_strand_id
1 'polypeptide(L)'
;MDNLDSSKFLTNTTPPSMFTLVCLAGVGALALNMHLPSLPAMANTFDVSYSATTLSITLFLAMNAIFQIFVGPLSDRYGRRPIVLGSLFIFCLSSVGCILAPNFEIFLMCRVMQAVVVAGLVISRAAIRDSYGQNQAASVLGYVTMGM
;
A
#
# COMPACT_ATOMS: atom_id res chain seq x y z
N MET A 1 -16.12 -41.06 18.99
CA MET A 1 -16.42 -40.53 17.65
C MET A 1 -15.91 -39.11 17.68
N ASP A 2 -14.73 -38.98 17.10
CA ASP A 2 -13.82 -37.88 17.33
C ASP A 2 -14.27 -36.59 16.64
N ASN A 3 -14.61 -35.59 17.45
CA ASN A 3 -14.62 -34.21 17.00
C ASN A 3 -13.16 -33.84 16.67
N LEU A 4 -12.78 -34.05 15.42
CA LEU A 4 -11.54 -33.55 14.87
C LEU A 4 -11.60 -32.04 15.00
N ASP A 5 -10.84 -31.58 15.95
CA ASP A 5 -10.64 -30.20 16.34
C ASP A 5 -10.06 -29.38 15.14
N SER A 6 -10.96 -28.94 14.26
CA SER A 6 -10.64 -28.12 13.11
C SER A 6 -10.07 -26.73 13.52
N SER A 7 -10.07 -26.44 14.82
CA SER A 7 -9.58 -25.19 15.39
C SER A 7 -8.05 -25.11 15.47
N LYS A 8 -7.36 -26.27 15.40
CA LYS A 8 -5.89 -26.33 15.52
C LYS A 8 -5.11 -25.93 14.29
N PHE A 9 -5.76 -25.80 13.13
CA PHE A 9 -5.11 -25.28 11.90
C PHE A 9 -5.12 -23.75 11.80
N LEU A 10 -5.80 -23.06 12.69
CA LEU A 10 -5.81 -21.61 12.79
C LEU A 10 -4.71 -21.13 13.74
N THR A 11 -3.47 -21.22 13.24
CA THR A 11 -2.46 -20.19 13.37
C THR A 11 -1.85 -19.90 14.74
N ASN A 12 -0.66 -20.34 14.92
CA ASN A 12 0.39 -19.63 15.65
C ASN A 12 0.82 -18.34 14.87
N THR A 13 -0.09 -17.47 14.52
CA THR A 13 0.25 -16.14 14.04
C THR A 13 0.05 -15.16 15.18
N THR A 14 1.15 -14.80 15.85
CA THR A 14 1.17 -13.63 16.72
C THR A 14 0.57 -12.45 15.96
N PRO A 15 -0.40 -11.73 16.55
CA PRO A 15 -0.99 -10.57 15.87
C PRO A 15 0.12 -9.60 15.47
N PRO A 16 0.05 -9.00 14.27
CA PRO A 16 1.06 -8.05 13.81
C PRO A 16 1.17 -6.90 14.82
N SER A 17 2.39 -6.47 15.12
CA SER A 17 2.59 -5.37 16.07
C SER A 17 1.92 -4.09 15.54
N MET A 18 1.36 -3.28 16.44
CA MET A 18 0.80 -1.96 16.12
C MET A 18 1.77 -1.12 15.31
N PHE A 19 3.06 -1.15 15.67
CA PHE A 19 4.11 -0.44 14.97
C PHE A 19 4.20 -0.84 13.49
N THR A 20 4.16 -2.14 13.20
CA THR A 20 4.18 -2.64 11.81
C THR A 20 2.96 -2.14 11.01
N LEU A 21 1.78 -2.13 11.63
CA LEU A 21 0.55 -1.67 10.98
C LEU A 21 0.60 -0.16 10.67
N VAL A 22 1.11 0.65 11.61
CA VAL A 22 1.30 2.10 11.43
C VAL A 22 2.33 2.37 10.34
N CYS A 23 3.46 1.66 10.33
CA CYS A 23 4.48 1.81 9.29
C CYS A 23 3.94 1.46 7.90
N LEU A 24 3.19 0.36 7.76
CA LEU A 24 2.58 -0.02 6.48
C LEU A 24 1.59 1.03 5.96
N ALA A 25 0.79 1.58 6.86
CA ALA A 25 -0.14 2.65 6.53
C ALA A 25 0.59 3.94 6.13
N GLY A 26 1.62 4.31 6.90
CA GLY A 26 2.42 5.52 6.69
C GLY A 26 3.19 5.52 5.37
N VAL A 27 3.72 4.38 4.93
CA VAL A 27 4.44 4.28 3.64
C VAL A 27 3.55 4.70 2.47
N GLY A 28 2.28 4.29 2.46
CA GLY A 28 1.32 4.68 1.42
C GLY A 28 1.03 6.19 1.41
N ALA A 29 0.86 6.78 2.60
CA ALA A 29 0.63 8.21 2.75
C ALA A 29 1.86 9.03 2.33
N LEU A 30 3.05 8.61 2.73
CA LEU A 30 4.31 9.25 2.35
C LEU A 30 4.53 9.19 0.83
N ALA A 31 4.26 8.04 0.20
CA ALA A 31 4.40 7.87 -1.25
C ALA A 31 3.57 8.88 -2.07
N LEU A 32 2.41 9.28 -1.55
CA LEU A 32 1.56 10.30 -2.18
C LEU A 32 2.03 11.72 -1.83
N ASN A 33 2.18 12.02 -0.54
CA ASN A 33 2.42 13.39 -0.08
C ASN A 33 3.80 13.92 -0.47
N MET A 34 4.83 13.09 -0.48
CA MET A 34 6.19 13.48 -0.85
C MET A 34 6.32 13.88 -2.32
N HIS A 35 5.38 13.42 -3.16
CA HIS A 35 5.38 13.72 -4.57
C HIS A 35 4.80 15.10 -4.91
N LEU A 36 3.83 15.58 -4.13
CA LEU A 36 3.13 16.84 -4.40
C LEU A 36 4.06 18.05 -4.51
N PRO A 37 5.01 18.31 -3.60
CA PRO A 37 5.90 19.45 -3.69
C PRO A 37 6.92 19.34 -4.83
N SER A 38 7.14 18.15 -5.37
CA SER A 38 8.11 17.90 -6.43
C SER A 38 7.57 18.16 -7.85
N LEU A 39 6.25 18.37 -8.02
CA LEU A 39 5.62 18.54 -9.33
C LEU A 39 6.24 19.65 -10.18
N PRO A 40 6.50 20.88 -9.65
CA PRO A 40 7.10 21.93 -10.46
C PRO A 40 8.52 21.59 -10.92
N ALA A 41 9.30 20.94 -10.05
CA ALA A 41 10.65 20.50 -10.39
C ALA A 41 10.63 19.42 -11.48
N MET A 42 9.68 18.47 -11.41
CA MET A 42 9.50 17.44 -12.43
C MET A 42 9.11 18.01 -13.79
N ALA A 43 8.21 19.01 -13.83
CA ALA A 43 7.83 19.68 -15.06
C ALA A 43 9.07 20.26 -15.79
N ASN A 44 9.96 20.90 -15.03
CA ASN A 44 11.19 21.46 -15.57
C ASN A 44 12.21 20.38 -15.96
N THR A 45 12.33 19.31 -15.17
CA THR A 45 13.34 18.25 -15.44
C THR A 45 13.01 17.43 -16.69
N PHE A 46 11.72 17.13 -16.91
CA PHE A 46 11.27 16.35 -18.06
C PHE A 46 10.80 17.19 -19.24
N ASP A 47 10.90 18.53 -19.14
CA ASP A 47 10.42 19.49 -20.16
C ASP A 47 8.97 19.21 -20.59
N VAL A 48 8.10 18.99 -19.62
CA VAL A 48 6.68 18.70 -19.83
C VAL A 48 5.79 19.74 -19.14
N SER A 49 4.55 19.84 -19.62
CA SER A 49 3.58 20.77 -19.01
C SER A 49 3.26 20.36 -17.57
N TYR A 50 2.93 21.34 -16.74
CA TYR A 50 2.49 21.09 -15.35
C TYR A 50 1.25 20.17 -15.30
N SER A 51 0.36 20.25 -16.28
CA SER A 51 -0.79 19.35 -16.40
C SER A 51 -0.36 17.90 -16.64
N ALA A 52 0.71 17.66 -17.39
CA ALA A 52 1.24 16.30 -17.58
C ALA A 52 1.80 15.73 -16.27
N THR A 53 2.53 16.54 -15.47
CA THR A 53 3.02 16.08 -14.18
C THR A 53 1.88 15.80 -13.18
N THR A 54 0.80 16.58 -13.22
CA THR A 54 -0.41 16.31 -12.42
C THR A 54 -1.09 15.00 -12.82
N LEU A 55 -1.00 14.60 -14.10
CA LEU A 55 -1.50 13.32 -14.57
C LEU A 55 -0.85 12.13 -13.85
N SER A 56 0.40 12.25 -13.43
CA SER A 56 1.09 11.19 -12.64
C SER A 56 0.41 10.91 -11.32
N ILE A 57 -0.14 11.92 -10.64
CA ILE A 57 -0.91 11.77 -9.40
C ILE A 57 -2.25 11.11 -9.70
N THR A 58 -2.94 11.58 -10.74
CA THR A 58 -4.25 11.04 -11.13
C THR A 58 -4.14 9.56 -11.48
N LEU A 59 -3.14 9.17 -12.25
CA LEU A 59 -2.89 7.77 -12.60
C LEU A 59 -2.52 6.94 -11.38
N PHE A 60 -1.68 7.46 -10.50
CA PHE A 60 -1.33 6.80 -9.25
C PHE A 60 -2.59 6.54 -8.38
N LEU A 61 -3.46 7.54 -8.21
CA LEU A 61 -4.70 7.40 -7.44
C LEU A 61 -5.69 6.44 -8.10
N ALA A 62 -5.83 6.49 -9.42
CA ALA A 62 -6.70 5.58 -10.17
C ALA A 62 -6.24 4.13 -10.02
N MET A 63 -4.95 3.86 -10.20
CA MET A 63 -4.39 2.52 -10.03
C MET A 63 -4.43 2.06 -8.58
N ASN A 64 -4.26 2.97 -7.64
CA ASN A 64 -4.43 2.71 -6.21
C ASN A 64 -5.85 2.20 -5.91
N ALA A 65 -6.89 2.86 -6.46
CA ALA A 65 -8.28 2.42 -6.32
C ALA A 65 -8.52 1.03 -6.94
N ILE A 66 -7.95 0.77 -8.11
CA ILE A 66 -8.04 -0.53 -8.78
C ILE A 66 -7.38 -1.63 -7.92
N PHE A 67 -6.15 -1.41 -7.45
CA PHE A 67 -5.45 -2.38 -6.61
C PHE A 67 -6.18 -2.65 -5.29
N GLN A 68 -6.86 -1.66 -4.70
CA GLN A 68 -7.66 -1.88 -3.48
C GLN A 68 -8.73 -2.96 -3.67
N ILE A 69 -9.37 -3.00 -4.83
CA ILE A 69 -10.42 -3.98 -5.13
C ILE A 69 -9.84 -5.40 -5.21
N PHE A 70 -8.66 -5.54 -5.81
CA PHE A 70 -8.03 -6.86 -6.02
C PHE A 70 -7.24 -7.37 -4.82
N VAL A 71 -6.64 -6.49 -4.05
CA VAL A 71 -5.77 -6.87 -2.91
C VAL A 71 -6.53 -7.61 -1.82
N GLY A 72 -7.79 -7.25 -1.55
CA GLY A 72 -8.63 -7.93 -0.56
C GLY A 72 -8.73 -9.43 -0.85
N PRO A 73 -9.41 -9.84 -1.93
CA PRO A 73 -9.56 -11.25 -2.31
C PRO A 73 -8.22 -11.98 -2.51
N LEU A 74 -7.21 -11.27 -3.01
CA LEU A 74 -5.90 -11.85 -3.25
C LEU A 74 -5.18 -12.20 -1.93
N SER A 75 -5.28 -11.30 -0.93
CA SER A 75 -4.69 -11.53 0.39
C SER A 75 -5.39 -12.64 1.17
N ASP A 76 -6.68 -12.82 0.94
CA ASP A 76 -7.45 -13.90 1.57
C ASP A 76 -7.10 -15.27 0.97
N ARG A 77 -6.77 -15.31 -0.34
CA ARG A 77 -6.41 -16.55 -1.04
C ARG A 77 -4.95 -16.98 -0.81
N TYR A 78 -4.00 -16.05 -0.91
CA TYR A 78 -2.57 -16.35 -0.85
C TYR A 78 -1.93 -16.06 0.51
N GLY A 79 -2.71 -15.50 1.43
CA GLY A 79 -2.23 -15.05 2.73
C GLY A 79 -1.71 -13.62 2.72
N ARG A 80 -1.76 -12.98 3.88
CA ARG A 80 -1.43 -11.55 4.03
C ARG A 80 0.05 -11.25 3.91
N ARG A 81 0.91 -12.08 4.51
CA ARG A 81 2.36 -11.87 4.52
C ARG A 81 2.99 -11.80 3.13
N PRO A 82 2.79 -12.79 2.23
CA PRO A 82 3.41 -12.75 0.90
C PRO A 82 2.93 -11.59 0.06
N ILE A 83 1.65 -11.19 0.19
CA ILE A 83 1.10 -10.05 -0.57
C ILE A 83 1.72 -8.74 -0.10
N VAL A 84 1.87 -8.51 1.20
CA VAL A 84 2.54 -7.31 1.74
C VAL A 84 4.00 -7.27 1.31
N LEU A 85 4.74 -8.35 1.47
CA LEU A 85 6.15 -8.39 1.09
C LEU A 85 6.34 -8.20 -0.41
N GLY A 86 5.51 -8.82 -1.24
CA GLY A 86 5.52 -8.65 -2.70
C GLY A 86 5.21 -7.20 -3.11
N SER A 87 4.20 -6.58 -2.49
CA SER A 87 3.85 -5.19 -2.78
C SER A 87 4.95 -4.21 -2.38
N LEU A 88 5.60 -4.42 -1.23
CA LEU A 88 6.74 -3.60 -0.80
C LEU A 88 7.96 -3.79 -1.71
N PHE A 89 8.21 -5.01 -2.15
CA PHE A 89 9.30 -5.28 -3.09
C PHE A 89 9.09 -4.56 -4.43
N ILE A 90 7.87 -4.67 -5.00
CA ILE A 90 7.50 -3.96 -6.23
C ILE A 90 7.59 -2.44 -6.03
N PHE A 91 7.13 -1.93 -4.88
CA PHE A 91 7.23 -0.51 -4.55
C PHE A 91 8.67 -0.02 -4.51
N CYS A 92 9.59 -0.75 -3.86
CA CYS A 92 11.00 -0.40 -3.81
C CYS A 92 11.64 -0.42 -5.20
N LEU A 93 11.36 -1.46 -5.99
CA LEU A 93 11.88 -1.60 -7.36
C LEU A 93 11.39 -0.46 -8.25
N SER A 94 10.10 -0.14 -8.18
CA SER A 94 9.50 0.96 -8.93
C SER A 94 10.04 2.33 -8.49
N SER A 95 10.39 2.48 -7.21
CA SER A 95 10.98 3.72 -6.69
C SER A 95 12.38 3.95 -7.25
N VAL A 96 13.18 2.88 -7.34
CA VAL A 96 14.49 2.93 -8.04
C VAL A 96 14.28 3.25 -9.53
N GLY A 97 13.27 2.63 -10.15
CA GLY A 97 12.91 2.92 -11.54
C GLY A 97 12.54 4.37 -11.79
N CYS A 98 11.80 5.01 -10.86
CA CYS A 98 11.49 6.43 -10.95
C CYS A 98 12.74 7.34 -10.90
N ILE A 99 13.75 6.97 -10.10
CA ILE A 99 15.01 7.73 -9.99
C ILE A 99 15.83 7.59 -11.28
N LEU A 100 15.81 6.42 -11.91
CA LEU A 100 16.57 6.10 -13.10
C LEU A 100 15.81 6.42 -14.41
N ALA A 101 14.60 6.94 -14.34
CA ALA A 101 13.75 7.17 -15.50
C ALA A 101 14.36 8.23 -16.43
N PRO A 102 14.71 7.87 -17.69
CA PRO A 102 15.31 8.82 -18.67
C PRO A 102 14.27 9.77 -19.28
N ASN A 103 13.00 9.39 -19.26
CA ASN A 103 11.89 10.14 -19.85
C ASN A 103 10.62 10.04 -18.98
N PHE A 104 9.72 10.99 -19.21
CA PHE A 104 8.48 11.10 -18.43
C PHE A 104 7.57 9.88 -18.55
N GLU A 105 7.54 9.20 -19.70
CA GLU A 105 6.72 8.01 -19.91
C GLU A 105 7.15 6.84 -19.01
N ILE A 106 8.45 6.57 -18.93
CA ILE A 106 9.00 5.54 -18.04
C ILE A 106 8.76 5.90 -16.58
N PHE A 107 8.90 7.19 -16.23
CA PHE A 107 8.55 7.68 -14.90
C PHE A 107 7.08 7.40 -14.56
N LEU A 108 6.14 7.71 -15.50
CA LEU A 108 4.71 7.41 -15.29
C LEU A 108 4.45 5.92 -15.09
N MET A 109 5.08 5.05 -15.89
CA MET A 109 4.95 3.60 -15.73
C MET A 109 5.41 3.14 -14.35
N CYS A 110 6.54 3.63 -13.88
CA CYS A 110 7.03 3.32 -12.53
C CYS A 110 6.07 3.84 -11.45
N ARG A 111 5.46 5.02 -11.63
CA ARG A 111 4.45 5.57 -10.70
C ARG A 111 3.19 4.71 -10.62
N VAL A 112 2.73 4.20 -11.75
CA VAL A 112 1.60 3.25 -11.79
C VAL A 112 1.94 1.98 -11.01
N MET A 113 3.15 1.44 -11.18
CA MET A 113 3.61 0.26 -10.42
C MET A 113 3.73 0.55 -8.91
N GLN A 114 4.13 1.74 -8.51
CA GLN A 114 4.19 2.14 -7.11
C GLN A 114 2.82 2.10 -6.41
N ALA A 115 1.71 2.26 -7.14
CA ALA A 115 0.38 2.23 -6.56
C ALA A 115 0.05 0.91 -5.85
N VAL A 116 0.79 -0.17 -6.12
CA VAL A 116 0.64 -1.46 -5.43
C VAL A 116 0.89 -1.38 -3.92
N VAL A 117 1.58 -0.33 -3.45
CA VAL A 117 1.85 -0.10 -2.01
C VAL A 117 0.58 -0.01 -1.16
N VAL A 118 -0.56 0.33 -1.79
CA VAL A 118 -1.87 0.34 -1.12
C VAL A 118 -2.24 -1.02 -0.52
N ALA A 119 -1.65 -2.11 -1.01
CA ALA A 119 -1.83 -3.44 -0.42
C ALA A 119 -1.50 -3.46 1.07
N GLY A 120 -0.43 -2.77 1.48
CA GLY A 120 -0.07 -2.64 2.89
C GLY A 120 -1.16 -1.99 3.73
N LEU A 121 -1.77 -0.92 3.23
CA LEU A 121 -2.86 -0.20 3.90
C LEU A 121 -4.12 -1.05 4.03
N VAL A 122 -4.54 -1.70 2.94
CA VAL A 122 -5.74 -2.55 2.92
C VAL A 122 -5.58 -3.73 3.87
N ILE A 123 -4.43 -4.39 3.83
CA ILE A 123 -4.13 -5.56 4.67
C ILE A 123 -3.99 -5.16 6.14
N SER A 124 -3.40 -3.99 6.45
CA SER A 124 -3.31 -3.51 7.83
C SER A 124 -4.70 -3.28 8.43
N ARG A 125 -5.62 -2.64 7.71
CA ARG A 125 -7.01 -2.44 8.14
C ARG A 125 -7.77 -3.75 8.32
N ALA A 126 -7.60 -4.70 7.40
CA ALA A 126 -8.20 -6.03 7.50
C ALA A 126 -7.65 -6.79 8.73
N ALA A 127 -6.33 -6.73 8.97
CA ALA A 127 -5.69 -7.38 10.11
C ALA A 127 -6.19 -6.82 11.44
N ILE A 128 -6.39 -5.50 11.54
CA ILE A 128 -6.95 -4.87 12.75
C ILE A 128 -8.37 -5.38 13.00
N ARG A 129 -9.21 -5.37 11.96
CA ARG A 129 -10.60 -5.82 12.09
C ARG A 129 -10.73 -7.28 12.56
N ASP A 130 -9.81 -8.14 12.12
CA ASP A 130 -9.87 -9.56 12.46
C ASP A 130 -9.21 -9.88 13.80
N SER A 131 -8.25 -9.07 14.24
CA SER A 131 -7.50 -9.29 15.49
C SER A 131 -8.13 -8.63 16.71
N TYR A 132 -8.93 -7.59 16.54
CA TYR A 132 -9.53 -6.81 17.61
C TYR A 132 -11.06 -6.87 17.52
N GLY A 133 -11.76 -7.00 18.65
CA GLY A 133 -13.22 -6.92 18.72
C GLY A 133 -13.73 -5.55 18.19
N GLN A 134 -14.99 -5.49 17.74
CA GLN A 134 -15.57 -4.32 17.06
C GLN A 134 -15.32 -2.98 17.78
N ASN A 135 -15.41 -2.96 19.11
CA ASN A 135 -15.21 -1.73 19.90
C ASN A 135 -13.74 -1.29 20.00
N GLN A 136 -12.81 -2.24 19.98
CA GLN A 136 -11.38 -1.96 20.05
C GLN A 136 -10.80 -1.67 18.65
N ALA A 137 -11.30 -2.30 17.62
CA ALA A 137 -10.87 -2.09 16.24
C ALA A 137 -11.04 -0.63 15.80
N ALA A 138 -12.11 0.05 16.22
CA ALA A 138 -12.34 1.46 15.92
C ALA A 138 -11.25 2.37 16.50
N SER A 139 -10.87 2.16 17.78
CA SER A 139 -9.80 2.92 18.43
C SER A 139 -8.43 2.67 17.77
N VAL A 140 -8.12 1.40 17.48
CA VAL A 140 -6.86 1.01 16.83
C VAL A 140 -6.76 1.59 15.42
N LEU A 141 -7.85 1.56 14.65
CA LEU A 141 -7.92 2.21 13.33
C LEU A 141 -7.70 3.73 13.45
N GLY A 142 -8.25 4.36 14.48
CA GLY A 142 -8.01 5.78 14.77
C GLY A 142 -6.53 6.09 14.97
N TYR A 143 -5.83 5.32 15.79
CA TYR A 143 -4.38 5.49 16.01
C TYR A 143 -3.55 5.28 14.75
N VAL A 144 -3.89 4.26 13.93
CA VAL A 144 -3.19 4.00 12.67
C VAL A 144 -3.43 5.12 11.67
N THR A 145 -4.64 5.71 11.66
CA THR A 145 -4.98 6.83 10.76
C THR A 145 -4.32 8.14 11.21
N MET A 146 -4.13 8.35 12.53
CA MET A 146 -3.37 9.51 13.05
C MET A 146 -1.88 9.46 12.70
N GLY A 147 -1.32 8.28 12.44
CA GLY A 147 0.07 8.09 12.03
C GLY A 147 0.32 8.32 10.52
N MET A 148 -0.71 8.68 9.76
CA MET A 148 -0.65 9.02 8.34
C MET A 148 -0.58 10.53 8.11
#